data_c61d3b191fb194337b7408e5afc45c3b
#
_entry.id   c61d3b191fb194337b7408e5afc45c3b
#
_cell.length_a   1.000
_cell.length_b   1.000
_cell.length_c   1.000
_cell.angle_alpha   90.00
_cell.angle_beta   90.00
_cell.angle_gamma   90.00
#
_symmetry.space_group_name_H-M   'P 1'
#
loop_
_entity.id
_entity.type
_entity.pdbx_description
1 polymer ?
#
loop_
_entity_poly.entity_id
_entity_poly.type
_entity_poly.pdbx_seq_one_letter_code
_entity_poly.pdbx_strand_id
1 'polypeptide(L)'
;TFYLFLSGAAPATVRSVLMIAVITLALWLERETDPINVLTMAALAMLAANPPSLFDISFQLSFLALWGLVVLTPVFTHPLRSLDNGVVKNVTLLLAASTAATLVTFLPVGHAFHRAPVAGIISNVFIVPLMGYGAVVAGFAALPLIAVAPVAAGPLITIASWLVALSNRIIEWL
;
A
#
# COMPACT_ATOMS: atom_id res chain seq x y z
N THR A 1 1.45 -9.38 15.25
CA THR A 1 0.36 -9.71 16.23
C THR A 1 0.07 -8.57 17.19
N PHE A 2 1.07 -7.96 17.85
CA PHE A 2 0.87 -6.85 18.80
C PHE A 2 0.13 -5.65 18.19
N TYR A 3 0.51 -5.25 16.97
CA TYR A 3 -0.15 -4.16 16.23
C TYR A 3 -1.64 -4.44 15.93
N LEU A 4 -2.03 -5.70 15.77
CA LEU A 4 -3.43 -6.09 15.57
C LEU A 4 -4.32 -5.68 16.76
N PHE A 5 -3.81 -5.89 17.98
CA PHE A 5 -4.51 -5.49 19.19
C PHE A 5 -4.54 -3.96 19.37
N LEU A 6 -3.43 -3.28 19.10
CA LEU A 6 -3.35 -1.82 19.17
C LEU A 6 -4.28 -1.12 18.17
N SER A 7 -4.46 -1.69 16.97
CA SER A 7 -5.35 -1.13 15.93
C SER A 7 -6.83 -1.47 16.13
N GLY A 8 -7.21 -2.14 17.24
CA GLY A 8 -8.58 -2.57 17.47
C GLY A 8 -9.08 -3.58 16.43
N ALA A 9 -8.20 -4.42 15.90
CA ALA A 9 -8.50 -5.40 14.86
C ALA A 9 -9.16 -4.79 13.60
N ALA A 10 -8.72 -3.58 13.20
CA ALA A 10 -9.20 -2.94 12.00
C ALA A 10 -9.11 -3.90 10.79
N PRO A 11 -10.12 -3.97 9.91
CA PRO A 11 -10.16 -4.94 8.79
C PRO A 11 -8.91 -4.92 7.90
N ALA A 12 -8.32 -3.74 7.68
CA ALA A 12 -7.07 -3.60 6.93
C ALA A 12 -5.87 -4.28 7.62
N THR A 13 -5.78 -4.15 8.94
CA THR A 13 -4.72 -4.79 9.75
C THR A 13 -4.89 -6.30 9.79
N VAL A 14 -6.11 -6.80 9.93
CA VAL A 14 -6.41 -8.24 9.90
C VAL A 14 -5.96 -8.84 8.57
N ARG A 15 -6.25 -8.20 7.44
CA ARG A 15 -5.81 -8.65 6.11
C ARG A 15 -4.28 -8.74 6.01
N SER A 16 -3.58 -7.69 6.43
CA SER A 16 -2.12 -7.65 6.39
C SER A 16 -1.50 -8.76 7.25
N VAL A 17 -2.03 -8.98 8.44
CA VAL A 17 -1.57 -10.05 9.35
C VAL A 17 -1.83 -11.42 8.75
N LEU A 18 -3.00 -11.66 8.14
CA LEU A 18 -3.32 -12.92 7.49
C LEU A 18 -2.40 -13.19 6.30
N MET A 19 -2.14 -12.20 5.44
CA MET A 19 -1.22 -12.36 4.32
C MET A 19 0.20 -12.70 4.79
N ILE A 20 0.69 -11.98 5.80
CA ILE A 20 2.01 -12.27 6.40
C ILE A 20 2.03 -13.68 7.00
N ALA A 21 0.98 -14.10 7.69
CA ALA A 21 0.88 -15.44 8.27
C ALA A 21 0.90 -16.54 7.19
N VAL A 22 0.17 -16.34 6.08
CA VAL A 22 0.17 -17.28 4.95
C VAL A 22 1.55 -17.36 4.31
N ILE A 23 2.21 -16.22 4.07
CA ILE A 23 3.58 -16.20 3.52
C ILE A 23 4.55 -16.91 4.47
N THR A 24 4.50 -16.58 5.76
CA THR A 24 5.40 -17.20 6.75
C THR A 24 5.19 -18.70 6.84
N LEU A 25 3.94 -19.16 6.82
CA LEU A 25 3.61 -20.58 6.83
C LEU A 25 4.12 -21.28 5.57
N ALA A 26 3.95 -20.67 4.40
CA ALA A 26 4.42 -21.25 3.13
C ALA A 26 5.95 -21.34 3.09
N LEU A 27 6.67 -20.31 3.57
CA LEU A 27 8.13 -20.35 3.72
C LEU A 27 8.58 -21.43 4.70
N TRP A 28 7.84 -21.61 5.81
CA TRP A 28 8.16 -22.67 6.79
C TRP A 28 7.93 -24.07 6.24
N LEU A 29 6.97 -24.21 5.31
CA LEU A 29 6.70 -25.46 4.59
C LEU A 29 7.58 -25.65 3.34
N GLU A 30 8.61 -24.81 3.15
CA GLU A 30 9.51 -24.82 1.97
C GLU A 30 8.76 -24.81 0.63
N ARG A 31 7.61 -24.13 0.59
CA ARG A 31 6.79 -23.98 -0.61
C ARG A 31 7.10 -22.67 -1.31
N GLU A 32 7.20 -22.72 -2.64
CA GLU A 32 7.25 -21.49 -3.45
C GLU A 32 5.97 -20.68 -3.24
N THR A 33 6.14 -19.39 -2.93
CA THR A 33 5.03 -18.48 -2.68
C THR A 33 4.67 -17.72 -3.95
N ASP A 34 3.60 -18.13 -4.61
CA ASP A 34 2.96 -17.32 -5.65
C ASP A 34 2.09 -16.25 -4.97
N PRO A 35 2.28 -14.94 -5.29
CA PRO A 35 1.47 -13.85 -4.73
C PRO A 35 -0.03 -14.05 -4.93
N ILE A 36 -0.47 -14.67 -6.02
CA ILE A 36 -1.88 -14.95 -6.30
C ILE A 36 -2.42 -15.99 -5.31
N ASN A 37 -1.65 -17.05 -5.02
CA ASN A 37 -2.02 -18.06 -4.06
C ASN A 37 -2.13 -17.48 -2.65
N VAL A 38 -1.18 -16.63 -2.25
CA VAL A 38 -1.21 -15.93 -0.95
C VAL A 38 -2.47 -15.08 -0.83
N LEU A 39 -2.77 -14.30 -1.87
CA LEU A 39 -3.95 -13.43 -1.91
C LEU A 39 -5.24 -14.24 -1.80
N THR A 40 -5.33 -15.33 -2.55
CA THR A 40 -6.49 -16.24 -2.57
C THR A 40 -6.69 -16.90 -1.20
N MET A 41 -5.63 -17.42 -0.60
CA MET A 41 -5.70 -18.06 0.72
C MET A 41 -6.11 -17.07 1.81
N ALA A 42 -5.59 -15.84 1.78
CA ALA A 42 -5.98 -14.80 2.72
C ALA A 42 -7.46 -14.40 2.53
N ALA A 43 -7.93 -14.28 1.28
CA ALA A 43 -9.34 -14.01 0.99
C ALA A 43 -10.26 -15.12 1.50
N LEU A 44 -9.92 -16.38 1.22
CA LEU A 44 -10.68 -17.54 1.69
C LEU A 44 -10.72 -17.63 3.21
N ALA A 45 -9.61 -17.40 3.90
CA ALA A 45 -9.55 -17.40 5.36
C ALA A 45 -10.46 -16.33 5.97
N MET A 46 -10.46 -15.10 5.39
CA MET A 46 -11.34 -14.02 5.84
C MET A 46 -12.82 -14.35 5.58
N LEU A 47 -13.17 -14.86 4.41
CA LEU A 47 -14.54 -15.22 4.07
C LEU A 47 -15.05 -16.41 4.87
N ALA A 48 -14.19 -17.37 5.20
CA ALA A 48 -14.54 -18.48 6.08
C ALA A 48 -14.84 -18.01 7.51
N ALA A 49 -14.10 -17.00 8.01
CA ALA A 49 -14.32 -16.42 9.33
C ALA A 49 -15.55 -15.49 9.36
N ASN A 50 -15.78 -14.72 8.30
CA ASN A 50 -16.88 -13.76 8.20
C ASN A 50 -17.35 -13.63 6.73
N PRO A 51 -18.30 -14.45 6.26
CA PRO A 51 -18.80 -14.42 4.88
C PRO A 51 -19.35 -13.05 4.42
N PRO A 52 -20.06 -12.26 5.27
CA PRO A 52 -20.52 -10.93 4.90
C PRO A 52 -19.42 -9.96 4.49
N SER A 53 -18.14 -10.21 4.85
CA SER A 53 -16.99 -9.38 4.45
C SER A 53 -16.85 -9.24 2.93
N LEU A 54 -17.40 -10.15 2.14
CA LEU A 54 -17.42 -10.06 0.68
C LEU A 54 -18.10 -8.78 0.17
N PHE A 55 -19.11 -8.30 0.90
CA PHE A 55 -19.85 -7.07 0.56
C PHE A 55 -19.25 -5.81 1.19
N ASP A 56 -18.21 -5.95 2.02
CA ASP A 56 -17.49 -4.82 2.57
C ASP A 56 -16.61 -4.19 1.48
N ILE A 57 -16.85 -2.90 1.22
CA ILE A 57 -16.09 -2.12 0.24
C ILE A 57 -14.59 -2.12 0.54
N SER A 58 -14.21 -2.14 1.82
CA SER A 58 -12.83 -2.17 2.25
C SER A 58 -12.15 -3.51 1.90
N PHE A 59 -12.90 -4.62 1.99
CA PHE A 59 -12.43 -5.94 1.50
C PHE A 59 -12.25 -5.91 -0.01
N GLN A 60 -13.27 -5.49 -0.75
CA GLN A 60 -13.23 -5.46 -2.22
C GLN A 60 -12.08 -4.60 -2.75
N LEU A 61 -11.94 -3.37 -2.25
CA LEU A 61 -10.88 -2.46 -2.69
C LEU A 61 -9.48 -3.02 -2.43
N SER A 62 -9.25 -3.64 -1.27
CA SER A 62 -7.93 -4.17 -0.94
C SER A 62 -7.55 -5.37 -1.80
N PHE A 63 -8.44 -6.34 -1.95
CA PHE A 63 -8.14 -7.54 -2.73
C PHE A 63 -8.08 -7.25 -4.22
N LEU A 64 -8.96 -6.40 -4.75
CA LEU A 64 -8.93 -5.97 -6.14
C LEU A 64 -7.67 -5.15 -6.45
N ALA A 65 -7.29 -4.21 -5.58
CA ALA A 65 -6.06 -3.42 -5.78
C ALA A 65 -4.82 -4.32 -5.80
N LEU A 66 -4.70 -5.26 -4.86
CA LEU A 66 -3.58 -6.21 -4.81
C LEU A 66 -3.58 -7.14 -6.02
N TRP A 67 -4.75 -7.65 -6.43
CA TRP A 67 -4.88 -8.46 -7.63
C TRP A 67 -4.43 -7.67 -8.87
N GLY A 68 -4.92 -6.45 -9.04
CA GLY A 68 -4.50 -5.55 -10.12
C GLY A 68 -2.98 -5.31 -10.11
N LEU A 69 -2.40 -5.10 -8.93
CA LEU A 69 -0.96 -4.91 -8.77
C LEU A 69 -0.16 -6.14 -9.22
N VAL A 70 -0.57 -7.33 -8.80
CA VAL A 70 0.14 -8.57 -9.11
C VAL A 70 0.00 -8.97 -10.58
N VAL A 71 -1.20 -8.80 -11.17
CA VAL A 71 -1.50 -9.30 -12.51
C VAL A 71 -1.23 -8.25 -13.59
N LEU A 72 -1.67 -7.00 -13.39
CA LEU A 72 -1.59 -5.97 -14.43
C LEU A 72 -0.27 -5.21 -14.45
N THR A 73 0.38 -5.01 -13.28
CA THR A 73 1.65 -4.27 -13.27
C THR A 73 2.73 -4.93 -14.14
N PRO A 74 2.95 -6.25 -14.11
CA PRO A 74 3.90 -6.90 -15.00
C PRO A 74 3.57 -6.72 -16.49
N VAL A 75 2.28 -6.73 -16.83
CA VAL A 75 1.81 -6.52 -18.22
C VAL A 75 2.17 -5.11 -18.69
N PHE A 76 1.93 -4.09 -17.87
CA PHE A 76 2.24 -2.70 -18.22
C PHE A 76 3.75 -2.42 -18.26
N THR A 77 4.54 -3.12 -17.45
CA THR A 77 5.98 -2.90 -17.36
C THR A 77 6.79 -3.77 -18.33
N HIS A 78 6.20 -4.81 -18.91
CA HIS A 78 6.88 -5.70 -19.84
C HIS A 78 7.56 -4.95 -21.01
N PRO A 79 6.87 -4.03 -21.72
CA PRO A 79 7.49 -3.29 -22.84
C PRO A 79 8.58 -2.30 -22.39
N LEU A 80 8.66 -1.99 -21.10
CA LEU A 80 9.54 -0.98 -20.52
C LEU A 80 10.78 -1.59 -19.83
N ARG A 81 10.97 -2.90 -19.93
CA ARG A 81 12.11 -3.62 -19.32
C ARG A 81 13.48 -3.18 -19.87
N SER A 82 13.52 -2.58 -21.07
CA SER A 82 14.73 -2.08 -21.70
C SER A 82 15.19 -0.71 -21.19
N LEU A 83 14.48 -0.10 -20.25
CA LEU A 83 14.89 1.18 -19.68
C LEU A 83 16.05 0.98 -18.71
N ASP A 84 17.20 1.54 -19.09
CA ASP A 84 18.46 1.41 -18.33
C ASP A 84 18.58 2.45 -17.20
N ASN A 85 17.76 3.49 -17.24
CA ASN A 85 17.80 4.58 -16.27
C ASN A 85 16.98 4.24 -15.03
N GLY A 86 17.62 4.06 -13.87
CA GLY A 86 17.00 3.64 -12.63
C GLY A 86 15.86 4.55 -12.13
N VAL A 87 15.99 5.86 -12.32
CA VAL A 87 14.95 6.83 -11.92
C VAL A 87 13.72 6.69 -12.81
N VAL A 88 13.91 6.65 -14.14
CA VAL A 88 12.82 6.47 -15.10
C VAL A 88 12.11 5.15 -14.87
N LYS A 89 12.85 4.08 -14.60
CA LYS A 89 12.30 2.76 -14.28
C LYS A 89 11.42 2.81 -13.03
N ASN A 90 11.86 3.45 -11.94
CA ASN A 90 11.09 3.56 -10.71
C ASN A 90 9.81 4.38 -10.90
N VAL A 91 9.87 5.51 -11.61
CA VAL A 91 8.69 6.33 -11.93
C VAL A 91 7.70 5.53 -12.78
N THR A 92 8.19 4.81 -13.78
CA THR A 92 7.33 3.97 -14.63
C THR A 92 6.68 2.83 -13.86
N LEU A 93 7.40 2.18 -12.94
CA LEU A 93 6.84 1.16 -12.06
C LEU A 93 5.75 1.72 -11.17
N LEU A 94 5.95 2.91 -10.59
CA LEU A 94 4.93 3.58 -9.77
C LEU A 94 3.68 3.94 -10.58
N LEU A 95 3.87 4.48 -11.79
CA LEU A 95 2.75 4.79 -12.69
C LEU A 95 1.99 3.52 -13.10
N ALA A 96 2.69 2.47 -13.50
CA ALA A 96 2.10 1.20 -13.89
C ALA A 96 1.31 0.57 -12.73
N ALA A 97 1.89 0.54 -11.54
CA ALA A 97 1.24 0.02 -10.34
C ALA A 97 0.00 0.85 -9.95
N SER A 98 0.10 2.17 -9.98
CA SER A 98 -1.03 3.07 -9.70
C SER A 98 -2.15 2.92 -10.72
N THR A 99 -1.80 2.82 -12.01
CA THR A 99 -2.77 2.59 -13.09
C THR A 99 -3.45 1.24 -12.94
N ALA A 100 -2.69 0.19 -12.67
CA ALA A 100 -3.22 -1.16 -12.46
C ALA A 100 -4.22 -1.21 -11.30
N ALA A 101 -3.85 -0.66 -10.14
CA ALA A 101 -4.72 -0.59 -8.98
C ALA A 101 -5.98 0.24 -9.26
N THR A 102 -5.83 1.41 -9.88
CA THR A 102 -6.95 2.32 -10.20
C THR A 102 -7.93 1.69 -11.17
N LEU A 103 -7.45 1.03 -12.23
CA LEU A 103 -8.32 0.38 -13.22
C LEU A 103 -9.22 -0.68 -12.59
N VAL A 104 -8.66 -1.53 -11.73
CA VAL A 104 -9.41 -2.63 -11.11
C VAL A 104 -10.35 -2.12 -10.02
N THR A 105 -9.96 -1.09 -9.30
CA THR A 105 -10.79 -0.49 -8.23
C THR A 105 -11.75 0.58 -8.74
N PHE A 106 -11.70 0.94 -10.02
CA PHE A 106 -12.52 2.02 -10.60
C PHE A 106 -14.01 1.83 -10.38
N LEU A 107 -14.53 0.63 -10.66
CA LEU A 107 -15.95 0.32 -10.51
C LEU A 107 -16.41 0.38 -9.05
N PRO A 108 -15.79 -0.33 -8.09
CA PRO A 108 -16.22 -0.27 -6.70
C PRO A 108 -16.02 1.11 -6.08
N VAL A 109 -14.96 1.86 -6.43
CA VAL A 109 -14.76 3.24 -5.97
C VAL A 109 -15.84 4.16 -6.55
N GLY A 110 -16.09 4.07 -7.84
CA GLY A 110 -17.13 4.87 -8.51
C GLY A 110 -18.50 4.64 -7.92
N HIS A 111 -18.85 3.38 -7.66
CA HIS A 111 -20.13 3.02 -7.05
C HIS A 111 -20.26 3.48 -5.58
N ALA A 112 -19.21 3.28 -4.77
CA ALA A 112 -19.27 3.58 -3.34
C ALA A 112 -19.10 5.07 -3.02
N PHE A 113 -18.21 5.76 -3.74
CA PHE A 113 -17.80 7.13 -3.42
C PHE A 113 -18.29 8.16 -4.43
N HIS A 114 -18.90 7.74 -5.55
CA HIS A 114 -19.35 8.61 -6.64
C HIS A 114 -18.25 9.54 -7.18
N ARG A 115 -17.00 9.08 -7.14
CA ARG A 115 -15.80 9.81 -7.59
C ARG A 115 -14.91 8.91 -8.44
N ALA A 116 -14.27 9.50 -9.45
CA ALA A 116 -13.27 8.81 -10.26
C ALA A 116 -11.87 9.02 -9.65
N PRO A 117 -11.13 7.94 -9.29
CA PRO A 117 -9.84 8.06 -8.61
C PRO A 117 -8.67 8.35 -9.56
N VAL A 118 -8.92 9.05 -10.67
CA VAL A 118 -7.91 9.29 -11.73
C VAL A 118 -6.75 10.15 -11.24
N ALA A 119 -7.03 11.16 -10.42
CA ALA A 119 -6.00 12.02 -9.83
C ALA A 119 -4.97 11.23 -9.00
N GLY A 120 -5.40 10.12 -8.39
CA GLY A 120 -4.52 9.23 -7.62
C GLY A 120 -3.36 8.65 -8.42
N ILE A 121 -3.51 8.42 -9.72
CA ILE A 121 -2.43 7.88 -10.56
C ILE A 121 -1.24 8.84 -10.61
N ILE A 122 -1.52 10.12 -10.83
CA ILE A 122 -0.49 11.17 -10.93
C ILE A 122 0.05 11.51 -9.54
N SER A 123 -0.85 11.70 -8.57
CA SER A 123 -0.49 12.02 -7.19
C SER A 123 0.45 11.00 -6.59
N ASN A 124 0.24 9.71 -6.83
CA ASN A 124 1.05 8.63 -6.25
C ASN A 124 2.53 8.70 -6.64
N VAL A 125 2.85 9.26 -7.81
CA VAL A 125 4.26 9.45 -8.23
C VAL A 125 5.01 10.39 -7.28
N PHE A 126 4.32 11.38 -6.73
CA PHE A 126 4.90 12.34 -5.80
C PHE A 126 4.66 11.96 -4.33
N ILE A 127 3.44 11.53 -4.02
CA ILE A 127 3.02 11.27 -2.64
C ILE A 127 3.66 10.00 -2.08
N VAL A 128 3.75 8.93 -2.87
CA VAL A 128 4.35 7.67 -2.39
C VAL A 128 5.82 7.85 -1.98
N PRO A 129 6.70 8.49 -2.76
CA PRO A 129 8.06 8.78 -2.32
C PRO A 129 8.12 9.74 -1.11
N LEU A 130 7.35 10.84 -1.15
CA LEU A 130 7.37 11.83 -0.08
C LEU A 130 6.88 11.26 1.25
N MET A 131 5.72 10.62 1.23
CA MET A 131 5.09 10.07 2.44
C MET A 131 5.71 8.74 2.84
N GLY A 132 5.83 7.79 1.91
CA GLY A 132 6.29 6.42 2.19
C GLY A 132 7.75 6.36 2.62
N TYR A 133 8.63 6.99 1.86
CA TYR A 133 10.08 6.97 2.20
C TYR A 133 10.50 8.18 3.03
N GLY A 134 9.96 9.36 2.77
CA GLY A 134 10.34 10.58 3.48
C GLY A 134 9.72 10.69 4.87
N ALA A 135 8.42 10.96 4.93
CA ALA A 135 7.76 11.28 6.19
C ALA A 135 7.70 10.07 7.15
N VAL A 136 7.41 8.87 6.63
CA VAL A 136 7.32 7.64 7.45
C VAL A 136 8.68 7.28 8.03
N VAL A 137 9.75 7.26 7.22
CA VAL A 137 11.10 6.93 7.71
C VAL A 137 11.58 7.96 8.72
N ALA A 138 11.40 9.26 8.45
CA ALA A 138 11.77 10.32 9.39
C ALA A 138 10.97 10.22 10.71
N GLY A 139 9.66 9.94 10.64
CA GLY A 139 8.79 9.76 11.80
C GLY A 139 9.21 8.55 12.64
N PHE A 140 9.44 7.39 12.02
CA PHE A 140 9.88 6.20 12.73
C PHE A 140 11.28 6.35 13.32
N ALA A 141 12.20 7.03 12.64
CA ALA A 141 13.53 7.33 13.18
C ALA A 141 13.47 8.29 14.39
N ALA A 142 12.49 9.19 14.43
CA ALA A 142 12.29 10.09 15.55
C ALA A 142 11.81 9.38 16.83
N LEU A 143 11.04 8.29 16.72
CA LEU A 143 10.46 7.60 17.88
C LEU A 143 11.49 7.16 18.93
N PRO A 144 12.55 6.39 18.58
CA PRO A 144 13.57 6.01 19.57
C PRO A 144 14.39 7.22 20.08
N LEU A 145 14.57 8.25 19.21
CA LEU A 145 15.29 9.46 19.62
C LEU A 145 14.50 10.30 20.63
N ILE A 146 13.17 10.32 20.58
CA ILE A 146 12.35 11.00 21.60
C ILE A 146 12.63 10.43 22.99
N ALA A 147 12.83 9.11 23.10
CA ALA A 147 13.07 8.44 24.37
C ALA A 147 14.48 8.67 24.92
N VAL A 148 15.49 8.82 24.05
CA VAL A 148 16.91 8.88 24.43
C VAL A 148 17.48 10.31 24.35
N ALA A 149 17.11 11.07 23.33
CA ALA A 149 17.64 12.41 23.04
C ALA A 149 16.55 13.29 22.38
N PRO A 150 15.60 13.85 23.15
CA PRO A 150 14.45 14.60 22.61
C PRO A 150 14.85 15.81 21.74
N VAL A 151 16.01 16.44 22.04
CA VAL A 151 16.53 17.56 21.24
C VAL A 151 16.91 17.11 19.82
N ALA A 152 17.44 15.89 19.66
CA ALA A 152 17.80 15.35 18.35
C ALA A 152 16.60 14.85 17.54
N ALA A 153 15.48 14.55 18.19
CA ALA A 153 14.23 14.16 17.52
C ALA A 153 13.55 15.35 16.82
N GLY A 154 13.73 16.57 17.33
CA GLY A 154 13.07 17.77 16.81
C GLY A 154 13.24 17.99 15.29
N PRO A 155 14.47 17.97 14.74
CA PRO A 155 14.70 18.13 13.30
C PRO A 155 14.00 17.05 12.45
N LEU A 156 14.00 15.79 12.89
CA LEU A 156 13.36 14.69 12.16
C LEU A 156 11.83 14.85 12.11
N ILE A 157 11.24 15.24 13.24
CA ILE A 157 9.79 15.53 13.31
C ILE A 157 9.43 16.72 12.41
N THR A 158 10.27 17.76 12.39
CA THR A 158 10.07 18.92 11.54
C THR A 158 10.15 18.55 10.06
N ILE A 159 11.12 17.73 9.66
CA ILE A 159 11.23 17.22 8.28
C ILE A 159 9.98 16.38 7.93
N ALA A 160 9.58 15.46 8.80
CA ALA A 160 8.38 14.65 8.58
C ALA A 160 7.12 15.52 8.41
N SER A 161 6.92 16.51 9.28
CA SER A 161 5.77 17.43 9.19
C SER A 161 5.78 18.30 7.92
N TRP A 162 6.96 18.74 7.49
CA TRP A 162 7.14 19.48 6.23
C TRP A 162 6.77 18.63 5.00
N LEU A 163 7.22 17.36 4.98
CA LEU A 163 6.88 16.43 3.90
C LEU A 163 5.38 16.13 3.84
N VAL A 164 4.74 15.97 5.00
CA VAL A 164 3.27 15.82 5.08
C VAL A 164 2.56 17.07 4.58
N ALA A 165 2.98 18.26 5.01
CA ALA A 165 2.39 19.52 4.58
C ALA A 165 2.55 19.75 3.05
N LEU A 166 3.72 19.40 2.51
CA LEU A 166 3.97 19.46 1.06
C LEU A 166 3.06 18.49 0.29
N SER A 167 2.91 17.26 0.79
CA SER A 167 2.01 16.27 0.17
C SER A 167 0.57 16.73 0.17
N ASN A 168 0.08 17.33 1.26
CA ASN A 168 -1.28 17.87 1.33
C ASN A 168 -1.49 19.00 0.32
N ARG A 169 -0.52 19.90 0.17
CA ARG A 169 -0.60 20.96 -0.86
C ARG A 169 -0.66 20.39 -2.27
N ILE A 170 0.09 19.34 -2.57
CA ILE A 170 0.05 18.68 -3.89
C ILE A 170 -1.34 18.08 -4.14
N ILE A 171 -1.96 17.47 -3.12
CA ILE A 171 -3.32 16.91 -3.22
C ILE A 171 -4.37 17.98 -3.44
N GLU A 172 -4.26 19.13 -2.78
CA GLU A 172 -5.20 20.24 -2.92
C GLU A 172 -5.14 20.91 -4.31
N TRP A 173 -4.01 20.80 -5.00
CA TRP A 173 -3.80 21.35 -6.35
C TRP A 173 -4.23 20.43 -7.49
N LEU A 174 -4.41 19.13 -7.24
CA LEU A 174 -4.77 18.08 -8.21
C LEU A 174 -6.28 17.77 -8.19
#